data_10e1dc7c88ba8a3209481094fefea31f
#
_entry.id   10e1dc7c88ba8a3209481094fefea31f
#
_cell.length_a   1.000
_cell.length_b   1.000
_cell.length_c   1.000
_cell.angle_alpha   90.00
_cell.angle_beta   90.00
_cell.angle_gamma   90.00
#
_symmetry.space_group_name_H-M   'P 1'
#
loop_
_entity.id
_entity.type
_entity.pdbx_description
1 polymer ?
#
loop_
_entity_poly.entity_id
_entity_poly.type
_entity_poly.pdbx_seq_one_letter_code
_entity_poly.pdbx_strand_id
1 'polypeptide(L)'
;MMKQQDHLQIFDLTLNVRSPLFIGDGRTYTKKEYLYNSRSGKASFLDEQKFFTLLTDRGLVDQYTQFMLSDQSDLWAFLTKDCGIPNTKLTTLTRYAIEVGDTSDLDRVNCLHTFQRDAYGKAYIPGSSLKGALRTVSVSYTPLTLPTNSRV
;
A
#
# COMPACT_ATOMS: atom_id res chain seq x y z
N MET A 1 -37.77 9.27 -29.81
CA MET A 1 -38.42 9.20 -28.49
C MET A 1 -37.63 8.21 -27.63
N MET A 2 -36.68 8.68 -26.81
CA MET A 2 -35.92 7.83 -25.90
C MET A 2 -36.81 7.43 -24.74
N LYS A 3 -37.05 6.13 -24.57
CA LYS A 3 -37.72 5.62 -23.37
C LYS A 3 -36.79 5.89 -22.16
N GLN A 4 -37.24 6.80 -21.30
CA GLN A 4 -36.63 7.04 -20.01
C GLN A 4 -36.70 5.72 -19.20
N GLN A 5 -35.55 5.18 -18.83
CA GLN A 5 -35.48 3.99 -17.97
C GLN A 5 -35.78 4.45 -16.54
N ASP A 6 -37.04 4.32 -16.13
CA ASP A 6 -37.61 4.79 -14.85
C ASP A 6 -37.06 4.09 -13.59
N HIS A 7 -36.08 3.16 -13.76
CA HIS A 7 -35.51 2.35 -12.66
C HIS A 7 -34.09 2.75 -12.27
N LEU A 8 -33.49 3.76 -12.88
CA LEU A 8 -32.16 4.25 -12.55
C LEU A 8 -32.28 5.49 -11.67
N GLN A 9 -31.95 5.34 -10.38
CA GLN A 9 -31.85 6.45 -9.45
C GLN A 9 -30.39 6.82 -9.24
N ILE A 10 -30.09 8.10 -9.35
CA ILE A 10 -28.75 8.64 -9.13
C ILE A 10 -28.77 9.34 -7.76
N PHE A 11 -27.79 8.98 -6.92
CA PHE A 11 -27.61 9.56 -5.60
C PHE A 11 -26.22 10.17 -5.49
N ASP A 12 -26.13 11.37 -4.94
CA ASP A 12 -24.87 11.96 -4.51
C ASP A 12 -24.53 11.49 -3.09
N LEU A 13 -23.37 10.89 -2.92
CA LEU A 13 -22.90 10.38 -1.64
C LEU A 13 -21.71 11.20 -1.16
N THR A 14 -21.77 11.66 0.09
CA THR A 14 -20.64 12.31 0.76
C THR A 14 -20.08 11.37 1.82
N LEU A 15 -18.80 11.03 1.70
CA LEU A 15 -18.09 10.21 2.67
C LEU A 15 -17.33 11.10 3.66
N ASN A 16 -17.72 11.08 4.93
CA ASN A 16 -17.01 11.75 6.01
C ASN A 16 -16.19 10.74 6.83
N VAL A 17 -14.88 10.78 6.68
CA VAL A 17 -13.95 9.91 7.42
C VAL A 17 -13.71 10.51 8.80
N ARG A 18 -14.13 9.82 9.87
CA ARG A 18 -13.99 10.26 11.28
C ARG A 18 -12.93 9.50 12.08
N SER A 19 -12.40 8.44 11.52
CA SER A 19 -11.33 7.62 12.11
C SER A 19 -10.32 7.24 11.04
N PRO A 20 -9.11 6.79 11.40
CA PRO A 20 -8.15 6.31 10.42
C PRO A 20 -8.78 5.25 9.50
N LEU A 21 -8.68 5.48 8.20
CA LEU A 21 -9.17 4.56 7.17
C LEU A 21 -7.99 3.91 6.49
N PHE A 22 -8.00 2.58 6.42
CA PHE A 22 -6.99 1.83 5.69
C PHE A 22 -7.65 0.88 4.69
N ILE A 23 -7.23 0.98 3.43
CA ILE A 23 -7.61 0.07 2.36
C ILE A 23 -6.30 -0.43 1.74
N GLY A 24 -5.94 -1.66 2.07
CA GLY A 24 -4.71 -2.28 1.59
C GLY A 24 -4.77 -2.57 0.08
N ASP A 25 -3.63 -2.46 -0.57
CA ASP A 25 -3.44 -2.84 -1.98
C ASP A 25 -3.11 -4.34 -2.13
N GLY A 26 -3.08 -5.09 -1.02
CA GLY A 26 -2.72 -6.51 -0.98
C GLY A 26 -1.22 -6.76 -1.00
N ARG A 27 -0.38 -5.73 -1.07
CA ARG A 27 1.08 -5.85 -1.04
C ARG A 27 1.61 -5.72 0.37
N THR A 28 2.62 -6.52 0.67
CA THR A 28 3.39 -6.47 1.91
C THR A 28 4.84 -6.26 1.54
N TYR A 29 5.44 -5.21 2.09
CA TYR A 29 6.84 -4.89 1.89
C TYR A 29 7.66 -5.27 3.12
N THR A 30 8.72 -6.00 2.91
CA THR A 30 9.71 -6.35 3.95
C THR A 30 10.77 -5.25 4.07
N LYS A 31 11.54 -5.26 5.15
CA LYS A 31 12.66 -4.30 5.35
C LYS A 31 13.69 -4.30 4.22
N LYS A 32 13.72 -5.34 3.39
CA LYS A 32 14.60 -5.46 2.21
C LYS A 32 14.07 -4.73 0.97
N GLU A 33 12.81 -4.23 1.01
CA GLU A 33 12.12 -3.68 -0.16
C GLU A 33 11.82 -2.20 -0.05
N TYR A 34 12.08 -1.57 1.12
CA TYR A 34 11.95 -0.14 1.31
C TYR A 34 13.15 0.46 2.02
N LEU A 35 13.39 1.74 1.80
CA LEU A 35 14.42 2.49 2.50
C LEU A 35 13.80 3.19 3.70
N TYR A 36 14.31 2.92 4.89
CA TYR A 36 13.90 3.63 6.09
C TYR A 36 14.95 4.63 6.52
N ASN A 37 14.53 5.86 6.75
CA ASN A 37 15.37 6.90 7.30
C ASN A 37 14.83 7.32 8.67
N SER A 38 15.48 6.84 9.74
CA SER A 38 15.09 7.13 11.13
C SER A 38 15.11 8.61 11.48
N ARG A 39 16.00 9.41 10.84
CA ARG A 39 16.09 10.85 11.09
C ARG A 39 14.90 11.64 10.55
N SER A 40 14.33 11.21 9.45
CA SER A 40 13.19 11.88 8.81
C SER A 40 11.86 11.20 9.10
N GLY A 41 11.84 10.04 9.75
CA GLY A 41 10.63 9.25 9.99
C GLY A 41 9.92 8.83 8.71
N LYS A 42 10.65 8.66 7.60
CA LYS A 42 10.08 8.33 6.28
C LYS A 42 10.52 6.96 5.82
N ALA A 43 9.55 6.19 5.32
CA ALA A 43 9.78 4.99 4.53
C ALA A 43 9.63 5.33 3.05
N SER A 44 10.68 5.08 2.26
CA SER A 44 10.74 5.39 0.82
C SER A 44 10.71 4.10 0.01
N PHE A 45 9.79 4.01 -0.92
CA PHE A 45 9.63 2.88 -1.82
C PHE A 45 10.32 3.18 -3.15
N LEU A 46 11.15 2.25 -3.58
CA LEU A 46 11.95 2.40 -4.78
C LEU A 46 11.11 2.20 -6.05
N ASP A 47 11.51 2.89 -7.11
CA ASP A 47 11.08 2.60 -8.46
C ASP A 47 11.87 1.38 -8.96
N GLU A 48 11.18 0.27 -9.12
CA GLU A 48 11.79 -1.02 -9.45
C GLU A 48 12.64 -0.93 -10.73
N GLN A 49 12.15 -0.27 -11.78
CA GLN A 49 12.87 -0.17 -13.04
C GLN A 49 14.17 0.62 -12.88
N LYS A 50 14.11 1.78 -12.25
CA LYS A 50 15.30 2.62 -12.01
C LYS A 50 16.30 1.91 -11.10
N PHE A 51 15.80 1.20 -10.10
CA PHE A 51 16.62 0.47 -9.17
C PHE A 51 17.36 -0.68 -9.86
N PHE A 52 16.67 -1.51 -10.64
CA PHE A 52 17.30 -2.59 -11.40
C PHE A 52 18.27 -2.08 -12.45
N THR A 53 17.95 -0.97 -13.13
CA THR A 53 18.90 -0.33 -14.05
C THR A 53 20.18 0.08 -13.32
N LEU A 54 20.06 0.70 -12.14
CA LEU A 54 21.23 1.07 -11.33
C LEU A 54 22.08 -0.15 -10.92
N LEU A 55 21.44 -1.24 -10.49
CA LEU A 55 22.14 -2.47 -10.11
C LEU A 55 22.91 -3.08 -11.29
N THR A 56 22.29 -3.09 -12.47
CA THR A 56 22.90 -3.61 -13.69
C THR A 56 24.07 -2.74 -14.14
N ASP A 57 23.89 -1.42 -14.21
CA ASP A 57 24.92 -0.48 -14.64
C ASP A 57 26.18 -0.51 -13.74
N ARG A 58 26.00 -0.85 -12.47
CA ARG A 58 27.10 -0.94 -11.50
C ARG A 58 27.61 -2.36 -11.26
N GLY A 59 27.04 -3.37 -11.90
CA GLY A 59 27.41 -4.77 -11.68
C GLY A 59 27.11 -5.27 -10.26
N LEU A 60 26.06 -4.74 -9.61
CA LEU A 60 25.72 -5.05 -8.22
C LEU A 60 24.63 -6.12 -8.08
N VAL A 61 24.20 -6.73 -9.18
CA VAL A 61 23.09 -7.72 -9.19
C VAL A 61 23.40 -8.91 -8.29
N ASP A 62 24.61 -9.46 -8.37
CA ASP A 62 25.03 -10.61 -7.56
C ASP A 62 25.08 -10.27 -6.06
N GLN A 63 25.60 -9.07 -5.73
CA GLN A 63 25.65 -8.60 -4.34
C GLN A 63 24.24 -8.38 -3.78
N TYR A 64 23.35 -7.81 -4.59
CA TYR A 64 21.96 -7.65 -4.19
C TYR A 64 21.24 -9.00 -4.00
N THR A 65 21.52 -9.97 -4.86
CA THR A 65 20.98 -11.34 -4.71
C THR A 65 21.46 -11.97 -3.40
N GLN A 66 22.74 -11.83 -3.07
CA GLN A 66 23.28 -12.29 -1.79
C GLN A 66 22.66 -11.58 -0.60
N PHE A 67 22.46 -10.25 -0.69
CA PHE A 67 21.75 -9.49 0.34
C PHE A 67 20.33 -10.01 0.53
N MET A 68 19.59 -10.30 -0.55
CA MET A 68 18.22 -10.83 -0.45
C MET A 68 18.16 -12.20 0.23
N LEU A 69 19.20 -13.03 0.07
CA LEU A 69 19.32 -14.36 0.69
C LEU A 69 19.90 -14.31 2.13
N SER A 70 20.54 -13.21 2.51
CA SER A 70 21.16 -13.05 3.83
C SER A 70 20.14 -12.69 4.92
N ASP A 71 20.55 -12.76 6.18
CA ASP A 71 19.76 -12.31 7.33
C ASP A 71 19.77 -10.78 7.50
N GLN A 72 20.58 -10.06 6.73
CA GLN A 72 20.56 -8.59 6.73
C GLN A 72 19.23 -8.09 6.21
N SER A 73 18.63 -7.14 6.92
CA SER A 73 17.29 -6.61 6.59
C SER A 73 17.28 -5.13 6.23
N ASP A 74 18.40 -4.41 6.40
CA ASP A 74 18.46 -2.96 6.18
C ASP A 74 18.95 -2.65 4.77
N LEU A 75 18.01 -2.44 3.84
CA LEU A 75 18.31 -2.07 2.46
C LEU A 75 19.05 -0.74 2.35
N TRP A 76 18.76 0.23 3.23
CA TRP A 76 19.46 1.52 3.21
C TRP A 76 20.94 1.34 3.57
N ALA A 77 21.22 0.58 4.63
CA ALA A 77 22.60 0.29 5.05
C ALA A 77 23.37 -0.47 3.96
N PHE A 78 22.75 -1.49 3.36
CA PHE A 78 23.33 -2.23 2.25
C PHE A 78 23.70 -1.31 1.08
N LEU A 79 22.79 -0.48 0.61
CA LEU A 79 23.03 0.37 -0.55
C LEU A 79 24.07 1.47 -0.27
N THR A 80 24.07 2.04 0.95
CA THR A 80 24.99 3.14 1.28
C THR A 80 26.37 2.67 1.74
N LYS A 81 26.43 1.63 2.56
CA LYS A 81 27.69 1.16 3.17
C LYS A 81 28.38 0.12 2.30
N ASP A 82 27.62 -0.89 1.83
CA ASP A 82 28.22 -2.02 1.12
C ASP A 82 28.36 -1.70 -0.39
N CYS A 83 27.38 -1.03 -0.99
CA CYS A 83 27.42 -0.66 -2.40
C CYS A 83 27.94 0.76 -2.66
N GLY A 84 28.18 1.58 -1.64
CA GLY A 84 28.73 2.94 -1.78
C GLY A 84 27.83 3.90 -2.57
N ILE A 85 26.51 3.70 -2.55
CA ILE A 85 25.56 4.57 -3.28
C ILE A 85 25.25 5.79 -2.42
N PRO A 86 25.49 7.02 -2.92
CA PRO A 86 25.22 8.23 -2.14
C PRO A 86 23.72 8.47 -1.95
N ASN A 87 23.34 9.02 -0.80
CA ASN A 87 21.95 9.30 -0.45
C ASN A 87 21.21 10.15 -1.50
N THR A 88 21.91 11.08 -2.14
CA THR A 88 21.35 11.90 -3.24
C THR A 88 20.85 11.06 -4.41
N LYS A 89 21.51 9.95 -4.69
CA LYS A 89 21.07 9.01 -5.72
C LYS A 89 19.89 8.17 -5.27
N LEU A 90 19.83 7.77 -3.99
CA LEU A 90 18.70 7.02 -3.44
C LEU A 90 17.38 7.81 -3.53
N THR A 91 17.43 9.14 -3.34
CA THR A 91 16.24 9.98 -3.50
C THR A 91 15.72 10.00 -4.95
N THR A 92 16.59 9.93 -5.95
CA THR A 92 16.17 9.87 -7.37
C THR A 92 15.56 8.53 -7.76
N LEU A 93 15.86 7.47 -7.01
CA LEU A 93 15.30 6.13 -7.18
C LEU A 93 13.96 5.94 -6.47
N THR A 94 13.57 6.88 -5.61
CA THR A 94 12.34 6.79 -4.85
C THR A 94 11.13 7.06 -5.75
N ARG A 95 10.16 6.14 -5.75
CA ARG A 95 8.88 6.31 -6.43
C ARG A 95 7.94 7.17 -5.60
N TYR A 96 7.82 6.87 -4.31
CA TYR A 96 7.08 7.64 -3.33
C TYR A 96 7.62 7.37 -1.92
N ALA A 97 7.34 8.26 -1.00
CA ALA A 97 7.67 8.11 0.41
C ALA A 97 6.41 8.30 1.25
N ILE A 98 6.35 7.60 2.38
CA ILE A 98 5.29 7.75 3.39
C ILE A 98 5.93 8.20 4.71
N GLU A 99 5.23 9.04 5.44
CA GLU A 99 5.58 9.36 6.81
C GLU A 99 5.09 8.23 7.72
N VAL A 100 5.96 7.77 8.59
CA VAL A 100 5.68 6.61 9.44
C VAL A 100 5.13 7.02 10.81
N GLY A 101 4.80 8.30 10.98
CA GLY A 101 4.20 8.82 12.21
C GLY A 101 5.04 8.55 13.46
N ASP A 102 4.38 8.52 14.63
CA ASP A 102 5.01 8.32 15.95
C ASP A 102 5.44 6.87 16.24
N THR A 103 5.57 6.04 15.23
CA THR A 103 6.06 4.67 15.43
C THR A 103 7.56 4.71 15.68
N SER A 104 7.94 4.96 16.94
CA SER A 104 9.32 4.99 17.42
C SER A 104 10.06 3.64 17.28
N ASP A 105 9.33 2.55 17.03
CA ASP A 105 9.85 1.18 17.02
C ASP A 105 9.84 0.51 15.65
N LEU A 106 10.14 1.25 14.56
CA LEU A 106 10.27 0.65 13.23
C LEU A 106 11.36 -0.43 13.12
N ASP A 107 12.30 -0.44 14.04
CA ASP A 107 13.27 -1.54 14.12
C ASP A 107 12.62 -2.91 14.39
N ARG A 108 11.40 -2.90 14.93
CA ARG A 108 10.59 -4.12 15.18
C ARG A 108 9.55 -4.41 14.09
N VAL A 109 9.30 -3.46 13.18
CA VAL A 109 8.34 -3.67 12.09
C VAL A 109 8.99 -4.50 10.99
N ASN A 110 8.57 -5.74 10.86
CA ASN A 110 9.11 -6.66 9.86
C ASN A 110 8.49 -6.46 8.48
N CYS A 111 7.29 -5.89 8.41
CA CYS A 111 6.60 -5.66 7.15
C CYS A 111 5.73 -4.39 7.20
N LEU A 112 5.55 -3.77 6.04
CA LEU A 112 4.66 -2.64 5.84
C LEU A 112 3.57 -3.02 4.83
N HIS A 113 2.34 -2.67 5.16
CA HIS A 113 1.20 -2.75 4.25
C HIS A 113 0.95 -1.37 3.65
N THR A 114 0.78 -1.31 2.34
CA THR A 114 0.54 -0.03 1.66
C THR A 114 -0.93 0.17 1.36
N PHE A 115 -1.32 1.45 1.33
CA PHE A 115 -2.67 1.86 0.95
C PHE A 115 -2.85 1.75 -0.57
N GLN A 116 -4.06 1.41 -1.00
CA GLN A 116 -4.42 1.34 -2.41
C GLN A 116 -4.11 2.65 -3.14
N ARG A 117 -3.37 2.56 -4.25
CA ARG A 117 -2.96 3.70 -5.06
C ARG A 117 -3.33 3.51 -6.52
N ASP A 118 -3.58 4.63 -7.19
CA ASP A 118 -3.80 4.66 -8.64
C ASP A 118 -2.46 4.55 -9.42
N ALA A 119 -2.56 4.57 -10.75
CA ALA A 119 -1.39 4.51 -11.63
C ALA A 119 -0.42 5.69 -11.42
N TYR A 120 -0.90 6.81 -10.88
CA TYR A 120 -0.10 8.00 -10.58
C TYR A 120 0.47 7.99 -9.15
N GLY A 121 0.25 6.93 -8.39
CA GLY A 121 0.72 6.78 -7.01
C GLY A 121 -0.13 7.53 -5.97
N LYS A 122 -1.30 8.05 -6.33
CA LYS A 122 -2.20 8.73 -5.40
C LYS A 122 -3.07 7.71 -4.66
N ALA A 123 -3.18 7.86 -3.34
CA ALA A 123 -4.09 7.03 -2.54
C ALA A 123 -5.55 7.35 -2.91
N TYR A 124 -6.36 6.30 -3.08
CA TYR A 124 -7.78 6.46 -3.40
C TYR A 124 -8.61 5.36 -2.75
N ILE A 125 -9.91 5.59 -2.62
CA ILE A 125 -10.88 4.61 -2.14
C ILE A 125 -11.52 3.93 -3.36
N PRO A 126 -11.26 2.62 -3.61
CA PRO A 126 -11.90 1.90 -4.71
C PRO A 126 -13.42 1.87 -4.52
N GLY A 127 -14.16 2.10 -5.60
CA GLY A 127 -15.63 2.01 -5.57
C GLY A 127 -16.14 0.62 -5.15
N SER A 128 -15.39 -0.43 -5.45
CA SER A 128 -15.69 -1.81 -5.00
C SER A 128 -15.63 -1.94 -3.47
N SER A 129 -14.65 -1.30 -2.82
CA SER A 129 -14.53 -1.30 -1.35
C SER A 129 -15.68 -0.54 -0.71
N LEU A 130 -16.05 0.62 -1.28
CA LEU A 130 -17.19 1.39 -0.81
C LEU A 130 -18.50 0.63 -1.01
N LYS A 131 -18.70 0.03 -2.18
CA LYS A 131 -19.87 -0.82 -2.47
C LYS A 131 -19.97 -1.99 -1.49
N GLY A 132 -18.85 -2.65 -1.17
CA GLY A 132 -18.80 -3.73 -0.21
C GLY A 132 -19.21 -3.29 1.19
N ALA A 133 -18.69 -2.15 1.66
CA ALA A 133 -19.04 -1.58 2.95
C ALA A 133 -20.55 -1.23 3.03
N LEU A 134 -21.08 -0.54 2.01
CA LEU A 134 -22.50 -0.20 1.94
C LEU A 134 -23.39 -1.46 1.93
N ARG A 135 -23.01 -2.48 1.19
CA ARG A 135 -23.74 -3.76 1.16
C ARG A 135 -23.75 -4.43 2.53
N THR A 136 -22.63 -4.45 3.23
CA THR A 136 -22.53 -5.04 4.57
C THR A 136 -23.45 -4.32 5.55
N VAL A 137 -23.46 -2.99 5.54
CA VAL A 137 -24.35 -2.19 6.37
C VAL A 137 -25.82 -2.48 6.02
N SER A 138 -26.19 -2.50 4.74
CA SER A 138 -27.55 -2.75 4.29
C SER A 138 -28.05 -4.12 4.72
N VAL A 139 -27.21 -5.16 4.64
CA VAL A 139 -27.59 -6.54 5.08
C VAL A 139 -27.69 -6.61 6.60
N SER A 140 -26.85 -5.91 7.36
CA SER A 140 -26.89 -5.91 8.81
C SER A 140 -28.13 -5.24 9.38
N TYR A 141 -28.71 -4.28 8.66
CA TYR A 141 -29.94 -3.57 9.06
C TYR A 141 -31.24 -4.21 8.55
N THR A 142 -31.17 -5.15 7.61
CA THR A 142 -32.35 -5.93 7.22
C THR A 142 -32.42 -7.16 8.12
N PRO A 143 -33.39 -7.29 9.06
CA PRO A 143 -33.59 -8.50 9.82
C PRO A 143 -33.90 -9.61 8.82
N LEU A 144 -33.04 -10.63 8.76
CA LEU A 144 -33.29 -11.86 8.01
C LEU A 144 -34.46 -12.59 8.72
N THR A 145 -35.67 -12.25 8.40
CA THR A 145 -36.82 -13.09 8.68
C THR A 145 -36.73 -14.28 7.73
N LEU A 146 -36.04 -15.34 8.20
CA LEU A 146 -36.14 -16.63 7.56
C LEU A 146 -37.62 -17.06 7.63
N PRO A 147 -38.26 -17.40 6.50
CA PRO A 147 -39.60 -17.98 6.56
C PRO A 147 -39.50 -19.30 7.33
N THR A 148 -40.02 -19.32 8.56
CA THR A 148 -40.23 -20.53 9.30
C THR A 148 -41.33 -21.32 8.58
N ASN A 149 -40.93 -22.27 7.74
CA ASN A 149 -41.85 -23.28 7.21
C ASN A 149 -42.24 -24.21 8.37
N SER A 150 -43.24 -23.81 9.14
CA SER A 150 -43.97 -24.76 10.00
C SER A 150 -44.89 -25.54 9.08
N ARG A 151 -44.44 -26.73 8.68
CA ARG A 151 -45.35 -27.78 8.19
C ARG A 151 -45.94 -28.44 9.43
N VAL A 152 -47.23 -28.27 9.61
CA VAL A 152 -48.11 -29.15 10.40
C VAL A 152 -48.43 -30.38 9.57
#